data_6a41985c52486dc14a301c8ac7bd2b9b
#
_entry.id   6a41985c52486dc14a301c8ac7bd2b9b
#
_cell.length_a   1.000
_cell.length_b   1.000
_cell.length_c   1.000
_cell.angle_alpha   90.00
_cell.angle_beta   90.00
_cell.angle_gamma   90.00
#
_symmetry.space_group_name_H-M   'P 1'
#
loop_
_entity.id
_entity.type
_entity.pdbx_description
1 polymer ?
#
loop_
_entity_poly.entity_id
_entity_poly.type
_entity_poly.pdbx_seq_one_letter_code
_entity_poly.pdbx_strand_id
1 'polypeptide(L)'
;MVYIICYDWPSTSGNHTGMRYLYEYIQKRNPELYKMYTFNMGRRFFDKGKKGKKISVLFTALKLAMAYKSGDKFILTEYLHRDSYQILFAKIIRFICPKAPIYAMVHLVPEKLERRYSKAQMKKSSRFVTEIVTLGSSLTCYLNNLGIENVYTSFHYVDNNYYTPSANLYNRSDDVKVIVMGALARDFEQIAYIVSRLPQIHFYICKGRENIDYLFSGLKNATLVGYVPEAELKHYMNDSDISLNVMKDTIGSNVICTSMATGLAMVVSDVGSIRDYCDETNACFCSSPDDFIEKIMILANDRELLNSLKKMSLKKAQQFSIDNYCASLSSLLK
;
A
#
# COMPACT_ATOMS: atom_id res chain seq x y z
N MET A 1 6.37 -12.24 23.59
CA MET A 1 6.88 -12.34 22.19
C MET A 1 5.78 -11.99 21.20
N VAL A 2 6.11 -11.25 20.14
CA VAL A 2 5.18 -10.95 19.03
C VAL A 2 5.64 -11.77 17.81
N TYR A 3 4.80 -12.70 17.38
CA TYR A 3 5.06 -13.55 16.22
C TYR A 3 4.42 -12.93 14.97
N ILE A 4 5.22 -12.62 13.97
CA ILE A 4 4.79 -12.00 12.73
C ILE A 4 4.76 -13.06 11.63
N ILE A 5 3.61 -13.26 11.02
CA ILE A 5 3.40 -14.19 9.90
C ILE A 5 3.28 -13.36 8.62
N CYS A 6 4.38 -13.30 7.87
CA CYS A 6 4.55 -12.44 6.71
C CYS A 6 4.73 -13.23 5.42
N TYR A 7 4.44 -12.59 4.29
CA TYR A 7 4.66 -13.15 2.95
C TYR A 7 5.68 -12.34 2.18
N ASP A 8 6.57 -13.04 1.48
CA ASP A 8 7.48 -12.45 0.51
C ASP A 8 6.86 -12.49 -0.87
N TRP A 9 6.54 -11.31 -1.39
CA TRP A 9 6.01 -11.14 -2.73
C TRP A 9 7.17 -10.86 -3.69
N PRO A 10 7.37 -11.68 -4.76
CA PRO A 10 8.50 -11.50 -5.68
C PRO A 10 8.57 -10.11 -6.33
N SER A 11 7.42 -9.44 -6.46
CA SER A 11 7.34 -8.10 -7.04
C SER A 11 7.81 -6.97 -6.11
N THR A 12 7.89 -7.24 -4.79
CA THR A 12 8.27 -6.24 -3.78
C THR A 12 9.39 -6.73 -2.87
N SER A 13 9.95 -7.91 -3.15
CA SER A 13 11.03 -8.48 -2.35
C SER A 13 12.28 -7.60 -2.42
N GLY A 14 12.75 -7.15 -1.26
CA GLY A 14 13.89 -6.24 -1.14
C GLY A 14 13.56 -4.75 -1.28
N ASN A 15 12.31 -4.39 -1.57
CA ASN A 15 11.89 -3.00 -1.66
C ASN A 15 11.61 -2.42 -0.28
N HIS A 16 11.81 -1.10 -0.12
CA HIS A 16 11.53 -0.33 1.10
C HIS A 16 10.02 -0.10 1.35
N THR A 17 9.15 -0.60 0.46
CA THR A 17 7.69 -0.42 0.49
C THR A 17 6.99 -1.71 0.76
N GLY A 18 7.12 -2.58 1.42
CA GLY A 18 6.36 -3.84 1.62
C GLY A 18 6.24 -4.20 3.09
N MET A 19 5.23 -4.95 3.43
CA MET A 19 5.05 -5.42 4.80
C MET A 19 6.25 -6.24 5.28
N ARG A 20 6.92 -6.96 4.39
CA ARG A 20 8.14 -7.69 4.73
C ARG A 20 9.24 -6.77 5.21
N TYR A 21 9.56 -5.71 4.44
CA TYR A 21 10.60 -4.74 4.82
C TYR A 21 10.28 -4.07 6.16
N LEU A 22 9.05 -3.63 6.36
CA LEU A 22 8.59 -3.03 7.60
C LEU A 22 8.85 -3.94 8.81
N TYR A 23 8.43 -5.19 8.73
CA TYR A 23 8.55 -6.10 9.86
C TYR A 23 9.98 -6.66 10.06
N GLU A 24 10.80 -6.75 9.00
CA GLU A 24 12.25 -6.98 9.12
C GLU A 24 12.93 -5.82 9.87
N TYR A 25 12.56 -4.57 9.54
CA TYR A 25 13.04 -3.38 10.22
C TYR A 25 12.65 -3.37 11.71
N ILE A 26 11.39 -3.67 12.03
CA ILE A 26 10.88 -3.74 13.40
C ILE A 26 11.60 -4.85 14.20
N GLN A 27 11.73 -6.04 13.61
CA GLN A 27 12.42 -7.16 14.26
C GLN A 27 13.90 -6.86 14.49
N LYS A 28 14.59 -6.22 13.54
CA LYS A 28 16.01 -5.86 13.68
C LYS A 28 16.25 -4.88 14.83
N ARG A 29 15.29 -3.98 15.10
CA ARG A 29 15.40 -3.03 16.22
C ARG A 29 15.08 -3.64 17.58
N ASN A 30 14.20 -4.63 17.62
CA ASN A 30 13.74 -5.26 18.87
C ASN A 30 13.66 -6.79 18.70
N PRO A 31 14.81 -7.48 18.53
CA PRO A 31 14.83 -8.93 18.22
C PRO A 31 14.33 -9.80 19.38
N GLU A 32 14.40 -9.29 20.61
CA GLU A 32 13.90 -9.96 21.83
C GLU A 32 12.36 -9.90 21.91
N LEU A 33 11.73 -8.95 21.25
CA LEU A 33 10.26 -8.75 21.29
C LEU A 33 9.55 -9.32 20.08
N TYR A 34 10.16 -9.24 18.88
CA TYR A 34 9.54 -9.62 17.62
C TYR A 34 10.25 -10.80 16.96
N LYS A 35 9.47 -11.76 16.46
CA LYS A 35 9.97 -12.89 15.68
C LYS A 35 9.14 -13.11 14.44
N MET A 36 9.77 -12.97 13.26
CA MET A 36 9.10 -13.08 11.97
C MET A 36 9.24 -14.48 11.37
N TYR A 37 8.16 -14.96 10.79
CA TYR A 37 8.08 -16.16 9.95
C TYR A 37 7.63 -15.77 8.57
N THR A 38 8.52 -15.92 7.59
CA THR A 38 8.28 -15.51 6.21
C THR A 38 7.93 -16.71 5.35
N PHE A 39 6.87 -16.59 4.56
CA PHE A 39 6.45 -17.56 3.56
C PHE A 39 6.62 -16.97 2.17
N ASN A 40 7.31 -17.69 1.27
CA ASN A 40 7.54 -17.22 -0.10
C ASN A 40 6.31 -17.46 -0.98
N MET A 41 5.85 -16.42 -1.67
CA MET A 41 4.81 -16.50 -2.70
C MET A 41 5.46 -16.68 -4.07
N GLY A 42 5.89 -17.91 -4.39
CA GLY A 42 6.32 -18.25 -5.75
C GLY A 42 7.78 -18.65 -5.98
N ARG A 43 8.56 -19.04 -4.97
CA ARG A 43 9.92 -19.59 -5.17
C ARG A 43 10.10 -20.98 -4.53
N ARG A 44 10.27 -21.94 -5.41
CA ARG A 44 11.20 -23.06 -5.62
C ARG A 44 11.34 -24.20 -4.57
N PHE A 45 11.32 -25.37 -5.12
CA PHE A 45 11.78 -26.72 -4.77
C PHE A 45 10.87 -27.57 -3.87
N PHE A 46 10.18 -27.02 -2.89
CA PHE A 46 9.15 -27.77 -2.15
C PHE A 46 7.73 -27.27 -2.40
N ASP A 47 7.57 -26.19 -3.19
CA ASP A 47 6.28 -25.58 -3.50
C ASP A 47 5.66 -26.24 -4.74
N LYS A 48 5.38 -27.55 -4.66
CA LYS A 48 4.49 -28.23 -5.61
C LYS A 48 3.06 -27.72 -5.38
N GLY A 49 2.81 -26.45 -5.76
CA GLY A 49 1.48 -25.87 -5.80
C GLY A 49 0.88 -25.51 -4.42
N LYS A 50 -0.38 -25.11 -4.42
CA LYS A 50 -1.17 -24.64 -3.25
C LYS A 50 -1.14 -25.58 -2.03
N LYS A 51 -0.89 -26.88 -2.22
CA LYS A 51 -0.82 -27.88 -1.14
C LYS A 51 0.39 -27.70 -0.23
N GLY A 52 1.58 -27.42 -0.79
CA GLY A 52 2.81 -27.24 0.00
C GLY A 52 2.74 -26.02 0.93
N LYS A 53 2.22 -24.89 0.46
CA LYS A 53 2.02 -23.69 1.29
C LYS A 53 1.07 -23.96 2.44
N LYS A 54 -0.07 -24.59 2.16
CA LYS A 54 -1.06 -24.93 3.20
C LYS A 54 -0.44 -25.78 4.31
N ILE A 55 0.38 -26.77 3.93
CA ILE A 55 1.09 -27.65 4.87
C ILE A 55 2.09 -26.86 5.70
N SER A 56 2.91 -25.99 5.09
CA SER A 56 3.87 -25.16 5.78
C SER A 56 3.20 -24.21 6.80
N VAL A 57 2.10 -23.57 6.41
CA VAL A 57 1.32 -22.72 7.31
C VAL A 57 0.74 -23.54 8.47
N LEU A 58 0.22 -24.74 8.19
CA LEU A 58 -0.32 -25.64 9.21
C LEU A 58 0.76 -26.03 10.24
N PHE A 59 1.93 -26.49 9.78
CA PHE A 59 3.03 -26.87 10.67
C PHE A 59 3.52 -25.69 11.51
N THR A 60 3.63 -24.51 10.90
CA THR A 60 4.03 -23.29 11.63
C THR A 60 3.00 -22.91 12.68
N ALA A 61 1.72 -22.98 12.35
CA ALA A 61 0.66 -22.70 13.32
C ALA A 61 0.68 -23.66 14.50
N LEU A 62 0.82 -24.97 14.25
CA LEU A 62 0.91 -26.00 15.32
C LEU A 62 2.15 -25.81 16.18
N LYS A 63 3.32 -25.57 15.56
CA LYS A 63 4.56 -25.30 16.28
C LYS A 63 4.43 -24.08 17.22
N LEU A 64 3.86 -22.99 16.71
CA LEU A 64 3.70 -21.77 17.48
C LEU A 64 2.60 -21.89 18.55
N ALA A 65 1.54 -22.65 18.28
CA ALA A 65 0.52 -22.95 19.27
C ALA A 65 1.08 -23.77 20.46
N MET A 66 1.95 -24.74 20.18
CA MET A 66 2.64 -25.53 21.23
C MET A 66 3.66 -24.71 22.02
N ALA A 67 4.30 -23.72 21.38
CA ALA A 67 5.29 -22.84 22.00
C ALA A 67 4.68 -21.62 22.68
N TYR A 68 3.37 -21.40 22.54
CA TYR A 68 2.67 -20.21 23.04
C TYR A 68 2.80 -20.07 24.57
N LYS A 69 3.13 -18.84 24.99
CA LYS A 69 3.15 -18.42 26.40
C LYS A 69 2.12 -17.31 26.61
N SER A 70 1.59 -17.22 27.83
CA SER A 70 0.69 -16.09 28.17
C SER A 70 1.40 -14.76 27.91
N GLY A 71 0.73 -13.85 27.20
CA GLY A 71 1.28 -12.57 26.75
C GLY A 71 1.90 -12.58 25.36
N ASP A 72 2.10 -13.75 24.73
CA ASP A 72 2.50 -13.81 23.32
C ASP A 72 1.36 -13.32 22.42
N LYS A 73 1.72 -12.67 21.30
CA LYS A 73 0.79 -12.08 20.33
C LYS A 73 1.13 -12.50 18.92
N PHE A 74 0.16 -12.47 18.02
CA PHE A 74 0.33 -12.81 16.62
C PHE A 74 -0.07 -11.66 15.71
N ILE A 75 0.74 -11.37 14.68
CA ILE A 75 0.44 -10.43 13.61
C ILE A 75 0.39 -11.21 12.31
N LEU A 76 -0.74 -11.11 11.59
CA LEU A 76 -0.97 -11.72 10.30
C LEU A 76 -1.00 -10.62 9.23
N THR A 77 -0.06 -10.60 8.30
CA THR A 77 0.12 -9.47 7.38
C THR A 77 -0.74 -9.53 6.11
N GLU A 78 -1.35 -10.67 5.79
CA GLU A 78 -2.11 -10.92 4.56
C GLU A 78 -3.44 -11.63 4.86
N TYR A 79 -4.19 -11.08 5.80
CA TYR A 79 -5.47 -11.67 6.17
C TYR A 79 -6.51 -11.43 5.07
N LEU A 80 -7.49 -12.33 4.95
CA LEU A 80 -8.48 -12.33 3.86
C LEU A 80 -7.85 -12.36 2.46
N HIS A 81 -6.59 -12.77 2.34
CA HIS A 81 -5.97 -13.10 1.07
C HIS A 81 -6.03 -14.63 0.88
N ARG A 82 -6.73 -15.09 -0.18
CA ARG A 82 -7.08 -16.52 -0.35
C ARG A 82 -5.88 -17.45 -0.33
N ASP A 83 -4.79 -17.02 -0.96
CA ASP A 83 -3.58 -17.84 -1.13
C ASP A 83 -2.60 -17.72 0.06
N SER A 84 -2.91 -16.90 1.08
CA SER A 84 -2.07 -16.76 2.28
C SER A 84 -2.29 -17.86 3.32
N TYR A 85 -3.47 -18.50 3.31
CA TYR A 85 -3.89 -19.46 4.34
C TYR A 85 -3.86 -18.90 5.79
N GLN A 86 -3.79 -17.57 5.97
CA GLN A 86 -3.74 -16.97 7.30
C GLN A 86 -5.05 -17.13 8.08
N ILE A 87 -6.18 -17.30 7.39
CA ILE A 87 -7.44 -17.71 8.04
C ILE A 87 -7.29 -19.10 8.70
N LEU A 88 -6.61 -20.05 8.03
CA LEU A 88 -6.33 -21.37 8.60
C LEU A 88 -5.40 -21.26 9.80
N PHE A 89 -4.34 -20.44 9.70
CA PHE A 89 -3.44 -20.15 10.81
C PHE A 89 -4.20 -19.62 12.02
N ALA A 90 -5.02 -18.57 11.84
CA ALA A 90 -5.82 -17.96 12.90
C ALA A 90 -6.77 -18.97 13.55
N LYS A 91 -7.42 -19.83 12.75
CA LYS A 91 -8.30 -20.89 13.27
C LYS A 91 -7.57 -21.86 14.21
N ILE A 92 -6.37 -22.30 13.81
CA ILE A 92 -5.56 -23.25 14.61
C ILE A 92 -5.13 -22.60 15.91
N ILE A 93 -4.57 -21.38 15.84
CA ILE A 93 -4.16 -20.64 17.04
C ILE A 93 -5.37 -20.42 17.96
N ARG A 94 -6.50 -19.96 17.42
CA ARG A 94 -7.71 -19.71 18.23
C ARG A 94 -8.28 -20.97 18.87
N PHE A 95 -8.15 -22.13 18.19
CA PHE A 95 -8.64 -23.41 18.73
C PHE A 95 -7.74 -23.92 19.86
N ILE A 96 -6.40 -23.87 19.70
CA ILE A 96 -5.44 -24.40 20.68
C ILE A 96 -5.17 -23.39 21.80
N CYS A 97 -5.09 -22.10 21.45
CA CYS A 97 -4.76 -21.00 22.36
C CYS A 97 -5.91 -19.94 22.33
N PRO A 98 -7.09 -20.21 22.93
CA PRO A 98 -8.29 -19.39 22.78
C PRO A 98 -8.10 -17.91 23.18
N LYS A 99 -7.20 -17.64 24.13
CA LYS A 99 -6.92 -16.29 24.66
C LYS A 99 -5.80 -15.56 23.91
N ALA A 100 -5.13 -16.19 22.95
CA ALA A 100 -4.02 -15.57 22.22
C ALA A 100 -4.49 -14.35 21.41
N PRO A 101 -3.91 -13.15 21.61
CA PRO A 101 -4.21 -12.00 20.78
C PRO A 101 -3.69 -12.20 19.34
N ILE A 102 -4.57 -11.98 18.35
CA ILE A 102 -4.26 -12.12 16.92
C ILE A 102 -4.71 -10.84 16.22
N TYR A 103 -3.76 -10.10 15.65
CA TYR A 103 -3.97 -8.88 14.87
C TYR A 103 -3.78 -9.21 13.39
N ALA A 104 -4.75 -8.91 12.56
CA ALA A 104 -4.80 -9.40 11.18
C ALA A 104 -4.99 -8.26 10.18
N MET A 105 -3.98 -8.00 9.35
CA MET A 105 -4.01 -6.91 8.37
C MET A 105 -4.75 -7.33 7.10
N VAL A 106 -5.57 -6.42 6.59
CA VAL A 106 -6.31 -6.57 5.33
C VAL A 106 -5.92 -5.46 4.37
N HIS A 107 -5.39 -5.87 3.21
CA HIS A 107 -4.86 -4.97 2.17
C HIS A 107 -5.70 -4.92 0.88
N LEU A 108 -6.93 -5.40 0.91
CA LEU A 108 -7.77 -5.48 -0.29
C LEU A 108 -8.92 -4.50 -0.20
N VAL A 109 -9.18 -3.79 -1.29
CA VAL A 109 -10.38 -2.96 -1.44
C VAL A 109 -11.66 -3.82 -1.37
N PRO A 110 -12.80 -3.25 -0.94
CA PRO A 110 -14.06 -3.97 -0.78
C PRO A 110 -14.45 -4.84 -1.98
N GLU A 111 -14.37 -4.31 -3.20
CA GLU A 111 -14.70 -5.05 -4.43
C GLU A 111 -13.87 -6.35 -4.57
N LYS A 112 -12.57 -6.29 -4.26
CA LYS A 112 -11.70 -7.48 -4.33
C LYS A 112 -11.97 -8.48 -3.21
N LEU A 113 -12.41 -8.01 -2.04
CA LEU A 113 -12.86 -8.87 -0.95
C LEU A 113 -14.14 -9.61 -1.35
N GLU A 114 -15.15 -8.92 -1.91
CA GLU A 114 -16.42 -9.49 -2.34
C GLU A 114 -16.28 -10.51 -3.46
N ARG A 115 -15.33 -10.32 -4.37
CA ARG A 115 -15.00 -11.32 -5.41
C ARG A 115 -14.41 -12.62 -4.84
N ARG A 116 -13.87 -12.59 -3.61
CA ARG A 116 -13.15 -13.73 -2.99
C ARG A 116 -13.93 -14.40 -1.88
N TYR A 117 -14.74 -13.64 -1.15
CA TYR A 117 -15.45 -14.07 0.05
C TYR A 117 -16.86 -13.52 0.07
N SER A 118 -17.83 -14.35 0.47
CA SER A 118 -19.15 -13.83 0.83
C SER A 118 -19.08 -13.04 2.14
N LYS A 119 -20.06 -12.15 2.37
CA LYS A 119 -20.19 -11.37 3.61
C LYS A 119 -20.19 -12.28 4.85
N ALA A 120 -20.89 -13.42 4.77
CA ALA A 120 -20.92 -14.42 5.85
C ALA A 120 -19.55 -15.06 6.11
N GLN A 121 -18.75 -15.31 5.06
CA GLN A 121 -17.40 -15.85 5.20
C GLN A 121 -16.45 -14.82 5.84
N MET A 122 -16.53 -13.55 5.45
CA MET A 122 -15.74 -12.46 6.08
C MET A 122 -16.10 -12.34 7.57
N LYS A 123 -17.38 -12.27 7.90
CA LYS A 123 -17.88 -12.22 9.28
C LYS A 123 -17.48 -13.46 10.10
N LYS A 124 -17.49 -14.65 9.51
CA LYS A 124 -17.01 -15.87 10.18
C LYS A 124 -15.49 -15.79 10.43
N SER A 125 -14.73 -15.27 9.47
CA SER A 125 -13.27 -15.18 9.58
C SER A 125 -12.86 -14.16 10.63
N SER A 126 -13.58 -13.03 10.79
CA SER A 126 -13.26 -12.01 11.80
C SER A 126 -13.28 -12.55 13.24
N ARG A 127 -14.06 -13.61 13.50
CA ARG A 127 -14.16 -14.23 14.84
C ARG A 127 -12.89 -14.99 15.27
N PHE A 128 -11.98 -15.29 14.34
CA PHE A 128 -10.73 -15.98 14.67
C PHE A 128 -9.61 -15.04 15.10
N VAL A 129 -9.80 -13.74 14.91
CA VAL A 129 -8.81 -12.72 15.27
C VAL A 129 -9.31 -11.84 16.38
N THR A 130 -8.40 -11.21 17.10
CA THR A 130 -8.72 -10.23 18.13
C THR A 130 -9.15 -8.94 17.46
N GLU A 131 -8.40 -8.55 16.42
CA GLU A 131 -8.66 -7.32 15.69
C GLU A 131 -8.23 -7.42 14.23
N ILE A 132 -9.03 -6.87 13.33
CA ILE A 132 -8.66 -6.66 11.94
C ILE A 132 -8.03 -5.28 11.83
N VAL A 133 -6.86 -5.20 11.22
CA VAL A 133 -6.15 -3.94 10.98
C VAL A 133 -6.35 -3.56 9.51
N THR A 134 -6.95 -2.42 9.27
CA THR A 134 -7.10 -1.81 7.95
C THR A 134 -6.07 -0.70 7.76
N LEU A 135 -5.86 -0.27 6.53
CA LEU A 135 -4.92 0.80 6.19
C LEU A 135 -5.64 2.08 5.72
N GLY A 136 -6.93 2.16 6.00
CA GLY A 136 -7.72 3.34 5.68
C GLY A 136 -9.17 3.19 6.13
N SER A 137 -9.81 4.33 6.35
CA SER A 137 -11.15 4.44 6.95
C SER A 137 -12.26 3.85 6.08
N SER A 138 -12.15 3.91 4.76
CA SER A 138 -13.17 3.36 3.86
C SER A 138 -13.35 1.85 4.04
N LEU A 139 -12.25 1.11 4.20
CA LEU A 139 -12.31 -0.32 4.46
C LEU A 139 -12.83 -0.61 5.87
N THR A 140 -12.47 0.20 6.86
CA THR A 140 -13.03 0.11 8.22
C THR A 140 -14.55 0.27 8.19
N CYS A 141 -15.05 1.34 7.55
CA CYS A 141 -16.48 1.58 7.39
C CYS A 141 -17.18 0.43 6.67
N TYR A 142 -16.57 -0.10 5.59
CA TYR A 142 -17.12 -1.25 4.88
C TYR A 142 -17.26 -2.49 5.79
N LEU A 143 -16.23 -2.83 6.56
CA LEU A 143 -16.26 -3.98 7.47
C LEU A 143 -17.24 -3.78 8.61
N ASN A 144 -17.33 -2.57 9.19
CA ASN A 144 -18.30 -2.22 10.22
C ASN A 144 -19.75 -2.36 9.70
N ASN A 145 -20.00 -1.93 8.45
CA ASN A 145 -21.31 -2.09 7.81
C ASN A 145 -21.68 -3.57 7.56
N LEU A 146 -20.70 -4.47 7.54
CA LEU A 146 -20.94 -5.92 7.55
C LEU A 146 -21.21 -6.46 8.95
N GLY A 147 -21.18 -5.64 10.01
CA GLY A 147 -21.29 -6.05 11.41
C GLY A 147 -20.03 -6.77 11.91
N ILE A 148 -18.85 -6.36 11.44
CA ILE A 148 -17.53 -6.73 11.96
C ILE A 148 -17.02 -5.53 12.73
N GLU A 149 -17.06 -5.58 14.06
CA GLU A 149 -16.81 -4.43 14.95
C GLU A 149 -15.36 -4.39 15.47
N ASN A 150 -14.65 -5.52 15.44
CA ASN A 150 -13.26 -5.63 15.87
C ASN A 150 -12.30 -5.16 14.75
N VAL A 151 -12.36 -3.87 14.40
CA VAL A 151 -11.57 -3.27 13.32
C VAL A 151 -10.83 -2.04 13.83
N TYR A 152 -9.52 -2.03 13.62
CA TYR A 152 -8.62 -0.91 13.92
C TYR A 152 -8.11 -0.28 12.62
N THR A 153 -8.24 1.02 12.48
CA THR A 153 -7.70 1.77 11.34
C THR A 153 -6.27 2.19 11.61
N SER A 154 -5.35 1.66 10.83
CA SER A 154 -3.94 2.04 10.76
C SER A 154 -3.68 2.77 9.43
N PHE A 155 -2.43 2.88 9.02
CA PHE A 155 -2.04 3.54 7.78
C PHE A 155 -0.89 2.80 7.08
N HIS A 156 -0.67 3.10 5.79
CA HIS A 156 0.53 2.70 5.07
C HIS A 156 1.71 3.54 5.51
N TYR A 157 2.84 2.90 5.77
CA TYR A 157 4.08 3.59 6.11
C TYR A 157 4.87 4.00 4.87
N VAL A 158 5.85 4.88 5.06
CA VAL A 158 6.91 5.16 4.09
C VAL A 158 8.26 5.23 4.80
N ASP A 159 9.31 4.71 4.14
CA ASP A 159 10.69 4.88 4.57
C ASP A 159 11.22 6.24 4.10
N ASN A 160 11.11 7.26 4.95
CA ASN A 160 11.55 8.63 4.67
C ASN A 160 13.08 8.76 4.59
N ASN A 161 13.85 7.75 5.01
CA ASN A 161 15.31 7.73 4.83
C ASN A 161 15.69 7.27 3.42
N TYR A 162 14.88 6.41 2.82
CA TYR A 162 15.08 5.96 1.46
C TYR A 162 14.38 6.86 0.44
N TYR A 163 13.09 7.13 0.60
CA TYR A 163 12.33 8.01 -0.27
C TYR A 163 12.56 9.46 0.13
N THR A 164 13.55 10.06 -0.48
CA THR A 164 13.97 11.45 -0.25
C THR A 164 13.75 12.28 -1.51
N PRO A 165 13.41 13.56 -1.38
CA PRO A 165 13.26 14.44 -2.53
C PRO A 165 14.58 14.67 -3.27
N SER A 166 14.50 15.09 -4.53
CA SER A 166 15.63 15.60 -5.29
C SER A 166 16.19 16.86 -4.64
N ALA A 167 17.53 17.06 -4.73
CA ALA A 167 18.19 18.29 -4.26
C ALA A 167 17.64 19.54 -4.97
N ASN A 168 17.18 19.40 -6.22
CA ASN A 168 16.64 20.51 -7.03
C ASN A 168 15.10 20.57 -7.03
N LEU A 169 14.44 20.06 -5.99
CA LEU A 169 12.99 19.90 -5.93
C LEU A 169 12.19 21.15 -6.31
N TYR A 170 12.67 22.35 -5.91
CA TYR A 170 11.98 23.62 -6.11
C TYR A 170 12.57 24.49 -7.23
N ASN A 171 13.77 24.16 -7.70
CA ASN A 171 14.55 25.00 -8.62
C ASN A 171 14.65 24.38 -10.03
N ARG A 172 13.62 23.66 -10.46
CA ARG A 172 13.55 23.13 -11.83
C ARG A 172 13.20 24.26 -12.78
N SER A 173 14.02 24.42 -13.81
CA SER A 173 13.78 25.34 -14.93
C SER A 173 12.94 24.70 -16.03
N ASP A 174 12.80 23.36 -15.98
CA ASP A 174 12.19 22.57 -17.03
C ASP A 174 10.66 22.57 -16.93
N ASP A 175 10.00 22.13 -17.98
CA ASP A 175 8.56 21.91 -18.02
C ASP A 175 8.11 20.90 -16.95
N VAL A 176 6.88 21.10 -16.46
CA VAL A 176 6.29 20.22 -15.45
C VAL A 176 6.13 18.80 -16.00
N LYS A 177 6.61 17.83 -15.22
CA LYS A 177 6.50 16.40 -15.52
C LYS A 177 5.56 15.72 -14.54
N VAL A 178 4.76 14.81 -15.08
CA VAL A 178 3.76 14.06 -14.32
C VAL A 178 4.13 12.57 -14.29
N ILE A 179 4.06 11.95 -13.12
CA ILE A 179 4.26 10.50 -12.99
C ILE A 179 2.97 9.79 -12.60
N VAL A 180 2.71 8.67 -13.26
CA VAL A 180 1.65 7.71 -12.92
C VAL A 180 2.31 6.43 -12.46
N MET A 181 1.98 5.94 -11.27
CA MET A 181 2.56 4.73 -10.70
C MET A 181 1.51 3.76 -10.16
N GLY A 182 1.87 2.47 -10.18
CA GLY A 182 1.04 1.39 -9.64
C GLY A 182 -0.09 0.98 -10.60
N ALA A 183 -0.59 -0.25 -10.40
CA ALA A 183 -1.60 -0.86 -11.25
C ALA A 183 -2.93 -1.10 -10.52
N LEU A 184 -2.87 -1.25 -9.18
CA LEU A 184 -4.04 -1.65 -8.40
C LEU A 184 -5.10 -0.54 -8.35
N ALA A 185 -6.31 -0.86 -8.80
CA ALA A 185 -7.46 0.05 -8.84
C ALA A 185 -7.23 1.34 -9.65
N ARG A 186 -6.28 1.34 -10.60
CA ARG A 186 -6.07 2.45 -11.54
C ARG A 186 -7.07 2.39 -12.69
N ASP A 187 -7.47 3.56 -13.18
CA ASP A 187 -8.25 3.72 -14.41
C ASP A 187 -7.34 4.17 -15.56
N PHE A 188 -6.72 3.21 -16.23
CA PHE A 188 -5.75 3.50 -17.31
C PHE A 188 -6.40 4.07 -18.57
N GLU A 189 -7.69 3.80 -18.83
CA GLU A 189 -8.43 4.40 -19.94
C GLU A 189 -8.61 5.90 -19.69
N GLN A 190 -9.03 6.26 -18.48
CA GLN A 190 -9.14 7.66 -18.09
C GLN A 190 -7.76 8.36 -18.07
N ILE A 191 -6.70 7.68 -17.61
CA ILE A 191 -5.33 8.22 -17.65
C ILE A 191 -4.91 8.51 -19.08
N ALA A 192 -5.12 7.58 -20.02
CA ALA A 192 -4.77 7.79 -21.43
C ALA A 192 -5.56 8.96 -22.05
N TYR A 193 -6.83 9.12 -21.70
CA TYR A 193 -7.63 10.27 -22.10
C TYR A 193 -7.01 11.59 -21.59
N ILE A 194 -6.68 11.68 -20.30
CA ILE A 194 -6.03 12.87 -19.70
C ILE A 194 -4.73 13.21 -20.42
N VAL A 195 -3.86 12.20 -20.63
CA VAL A 195 -2.58 12.35 -21.33
C VAL A 195 -2.78 12.89 -22.75
N SER A 196 -3.78 12.39 -23.47
CA SER A 196 -4.10 12.84 -24.85
C SER A 196 -4.53 14.29 -24.91
N ARG A 197 -5.14 14.82 -23.85
CA ARG A 197 -5.64 16.21 -23.75
C ARG A 197 -4.55 17.22 -23.33
N LEU A 198 -3.38 16.74 -22.90
CA LEU A 198 -2.28 17.56 -22.37
C LEU A 198 -0.97 17.31 -23.15
N PRO A 199 -0.94 17.53 -24.49
CA PRO A 199 0.22 17.19 -25.33
C PRO A 199 1.51 17.96 -24.96
N GLN A 200 1.39 19.09 -24.26
CA GLN A 200 2.51 19.94 -23.79
C GLN A 200 3.09 19.46 -22.45
N ILE A 201 2.45 18.50 -21.76
CA ILE A 201 2.92 17.95 -20.49
C ILE A 201 3.53 16.58 -20.74
N HIS A 202 4.70 16.31 -20.19
CA HIS A 202 5.34 15.00 -20.28
C HIS A 202 4.89 14.08 -19.14
N PHE A 203 4.52 12.83 -19.49
CA PHE A 203 4.04 11.82 -18.55
C PHE A 203 4.95 10.60 -18.50
N TYR A 204 5.42 10.22 -17.31
CA TYR A 204 5.98 8.90 -17.05
C TYR A 204 4.88 7.95 -16.60
N ILE A 205 4.59 6.93 -17.41
CA ILE A 205 3.56 5.91 -17.11
C ILE A 205 4.27 4.65 -16.61
N CYS A 206 4.51 4.57 -15.30
CA CYS A 206 5.16 3.43 -14.65
C CYS A 206 4.17 2.29 -14.48
N LYS A 207 3.89 1.59 -15.57
CA LYS A 207 2.87 0.53 -15.70
C LYS A 207 3.25 -0.79 -15.06
N GLY A 208 4.52 -0.97 -14.70
CA GLY A 208 5.01 -2.23 -14.18
C GLY A 208 4.85 -3.38 -15.20
N ARG A 209 4.04 -4.39 -14.87
CA ARG A 209 3.77 -5.55 -15.73
C ARG A 209 2.45 -5.51 -16.45
N GLU A 210 1.72 -4.39 -16.35
CA GLU A 210 0.42 -4.25 -17.00
C GLU A 210 0.58 -4.13 -18.53
N ASN A 211 -0.30 -4.78 -19.26
CA ASN A 211 -0.35 -4.70 -20.72
C ASN A 211 -1.35 -3.61 -21.17
N ILE A 212 -0.89 -2.36 -21.12
CA ILE A 212 -1.69 -1.17 -21.40
C ILE A 212 -1.10 -0.30 -22.51
N ASP A 213 -0.06 -0.77 -23.20
CA ASP A 213 0.69 0.00 -24.21
C ASP A 213 -0.22 0.50 -25.33
N TYR A 214 -1.24 -0.28 -25.68
CA TYR A 214 -2.20 0.04 -26.70
C TYR A 214 -3.03 1.31 -26.39
N LEU A 215 -3.23 1.62 -25.10
CA LEU A 215 -3.97 2.84 -24.68
C LEU A 215 -3.18 4.12 -24.95
N PHE A 216 -1.86 4.03 -24.96
CA PHE A 216 -0.96 5.17 -25.12
C PHE A 216 -0.32 5.23 -26.53
N SER A 217 -0.78 4.39 -27.45
CA SER A 217 -0.27 4.34 -28.82
C SER A 217 -0.48 5.69 -29.50
N GLY A 218 0.61 6.26 -30.04
CA GLY A 218 0.58 7.57 -30.71
C GLY A 218 0.67 8.79 -29.79
N LEU A 219 0.65 8.62 -28.46
CA LEU A 219 0.85 9.73 -27.52
C LEU A 219 2.35 10.01 -27.32
N LYS A 220 2.86 11.04 -28.01
CA LYS A 220 4.30 11.39 -28.01
C LYS A 220 4.79 11.97 -26.67
N ASN A 221 3.87 12.43 -25.84
CA ASN A 221 4.14 13.02 -24.51
C ASN A 221 4.09 11.98 -23.38
N ALA A 222 3.98 10.68 -23.69
CA ALA A 222 3.96 9.61 -22.71
C ALA A 222 5.18 8.69 -22.89
N THR A 223 5.97 8.53 -21.83
CA THR A 223 7.02 7.50 -21.73
C THR A 223 6.49 6.32 -20.92
N LEU A 224 6.32 5.17 -21.57
CA LEU A 224 5.88 3.94 -20.91
C LEU A 224 7.07 3.26 -20.24
N VAL A 225 7.02 3.17 -18.90
CA VAL A 225 8.04 2.52 -18.08
C VAL A 225 7.50 1.17 -17.63
N GLY A 226 8.18 0.10 -18.02
CA GLY A 226 7.85 -1.27 -17.60
C GLY A 226 8.18 -1.54 -16.14
N TYR A 227 8.34 -2.81 -15.78
CA TYR A 227 8.81 -3.16 -14.45
C TYR A 227 10.30 -2.82 -14.31
N VAL A 228 10.61 -1.89 -13.42
CA VAL A 228 11.97 -1.43 -13.11
C VAL A 228 12.29 -1.68 -11.63
N PRO A 229 13.58 -1.76 -11.25
CA PRO A 229 13.99 -1.78 -9.85
C PRO A 229 13.52 -0.53 -9.09
N GLU A 230 13.33 -0.66 -7.77
CA GLU A 230 12.84 0.44 -6.92
C GLU A 230 13.69 1.72 -7.01
N ALA A 231 15.01 1.57 -7.11
CA ALA A 231 15.92 2.72 -7.25
C ALA A 231 15.68 3.50 -8.56
N GLU A 232 15.42 2.79 -9.66
CA GLU A 232 15.09 3.41 -10.95
C GLU A 232 13.70 4.06 -10.91
N LEU A 233 12.71 3.42 -10.27
CA LEU A 233 11.40 4.04 -10.05
C LEU A 233 11.53 5.34 -9.24
N LYS A 234 12.35 5.34 -8.19
CA LYS A 234 12.65 6.55 -7.41
C LYS A 234 13.30 7.65 -8.27
N HIS A 235 14.12 7.28 -9.25
CA HIS A 235 14.69 8.26 -10.20
C HIS A 235 13.57 8.96 -11.00
N TYR A 236 12.61 8.20 -11.57
CA TYR A 236 11.45 8.79 -12.26
C TYR A 236 10.60 9.67 -11.32
N MET A 237 10.40 9.24 -10.06
CA MET A 237 9.71 10.06 -9.07
C MET A 237 10.44 11.39 -8.84
N ASN A 238 11.76 11.35 -8.65
CA ASN A 238 12.58 12.54 -8.42
C ASN A 238 12.73 13.41 -9.67
N ASP A 239 12.46 12.89 -10.85
CA ASP A 239 12.41 13.65 -12.11
C ASP A 239 11.01 14.19 -12.44
N SER A 240 10.04 13.95 -11.60
CA SER A 240 8.66 14.41 -11.76
C SER A 240 8.29 15.52 -10.75
N ASP A 241 7.20 16.24 -11.02
CA ASP A 241 6.67 17.31 -10.19
C ASP A 241 5.31 16.95 -9.58
N ILE A 242 4.52 16.19 -10.31
CA ILE A 242 3.14 15.82 -9.95
C ILE A 242 3.00 14.30 -9.96
N SER A 243 2.39 13.74 -8.92
CA SER A 243 1.93 12.35 -8.89
C SER A 243 0.44 12.30 -9.27
N LEU A 244 0.13 11.75 -10.43
CA LEU A 244 -1.23 11.58 -10.93
C LEU A 244 -1.79 10.23 -10.50
N ASN A 245 -2.89 10.25 -9.76
CA ASN A 245 -3.51 9.06 -9.18
C ASN A 245 -4.99 8.98 -9.54
N VAL A 246 -5.29 8.53 -10.76
CA VAL A 246 -6.65 8.25 -11.22
C VAL A 246 -7.05 6.87 -10.75
N MET A 247 -7.89 6.82 -9.72
CA MET A 247 -8.22 5.59 -8.99
C MET A 247 -9.74 5.35 -8.95
N LYS A 248 -10.13 4.07 -9.03
CA LYS A 248 -11.53 3.62 -8.82
C LYS A 248 -11.84 3.46 -7.33
N ASP A 249 -10.84 3.15 -6.51
CA ASP A 249 -10.92 3.02 -5.05
C ASP A 249 -9.50 2.99 -4.44
N THR A 250 -9.37 3.32 -3.16
CA THR A 250 -8.13 3.17 -2.40
C THR A 250 -8.40 2.94 -0.91
N ILE A 251 -7.59 2.10 -0.29
CA ILE A 251 -7.54 1.85 1.16
C ILE A 251 -6.25 2.37 1.79
N GLY A 252 -5.58 3.31 1.12
CA GLY A 252 -4.19 3.66 1.36
C GLY A 252 -3.25 2.91 0.41
N SER A 253 -2.12 3.51 0.10
CA SER A 253 -1.23 2.99 -0.94
C SER A 253 0.21 3.42 -0.72
N ASN A 254 1.14 2.50 -0.96
CA ASN A 254 2.57 2.83 -1.00
C ASN A 254 2.86 3.97 -1.97
N VAL A 255 2.18 3.98 -3.13
CA VAL A 255 2.36 5.03 -4.16
C VAL A 255 2.05 6.41 -3.60
N ILE A 256 0.97 6.55 -2.84
CA ILE A 256 0.60 7.83 -2.22
C ILE A 256 1.68 8.28 -1.23
N CYS A 257 2.06 7.40 -0.30
CA CYS A 257 3.04 7.73 0.73
C CYS A 257 4.44 8.02 0.15
N THR A 258 4.90 7.22 -0.84
CA THR A 258 6.20 7.44 -1.48
C THR A 258 6.21 8.69 -2.35
N SER A 259 5.11 9.00 -3.06
CA SER A 259 4.97 10.24 -3.81
C SER A 259 5.09 11.47 -2.91
N MET A 260 4.43 11.45 -1.75
CA MET A 260 4.55 12.52 -0.78
C MET A 260 5.97 12.64 -0.22
N ALA A 261 6.63 11.51 0.08
CA ALA A 261 7.98 11.50 0.65
C ALA A 261 9.05 11.96 -0.35
N THR A 262 8.83 11.81 -1.65
CA THR A 262 9.68 12.39 -2.70
C THR A 262 9.31 13.83 -3.07
N GLY A 263 8.29 14.39 -2.40
CA GLY A 263 7.91 15.79 -2.57
C GLY A 263 7.13 16.08 -3.84
N LEU A 264 6.31 15.14 -4.31
CA LEU A 264 5.43 15.38 -5.46
C LEU A 264 4.14 16.08 -5.02
N ALA A 265 3.64 17.02 -5.82
CA ALA A 265 2.28 17.53 -5.68
C ALA A 265 1.30 16.41 -6.07
N MET A 266 0.23 16.25 -5.31
CA MET A 266 -0.71 15.15 -5.51
C MET A 266 -1.91 15.61 -6.33
N VAL A 267 -2.23 14.90 -7.43
CA VAL A 267 -3.48 15.07 -8.17
C VAL A 267 -4.20 13.71 -8.15
N VAL A 268 -5.32 13.64 -7.45
CA VAL A 268 -5.87 12.36 -6.98
C VAL A 268 -7.39 12.28 -7.19
N SER A 269 -7.91 11.08 -7.48
CA SER A 269 -9.36 10.82 -7.39
C SER A 269 -9.83 10.97 -5.94
N ASP A 270 -10.96 11.64 -5.72
CA ASP A 270 -11.60 11.75 -4.40
C ASP A 270 -12.42 10.49 -4.09
N VAL A 271 -11.72 9.38 -3.81
CA VAL A 271 -12.33 8.06 -3.61
C VAL A 271 -11.72 7.31 -2.42
N GLY A 272 -12.49 6.43 -1.84
CA GLY A 272 -12.03 5.53 -0.79
C GLY A 272 -11.42 6.26 0.41
N SER A 273 -10.23 5.85 0.79
CA SER A 273 -9.47 6.40 1.94
C SER A 273 -8.44 7.46 1.53
N ILE A 274 -8.55 8.10 0.36
CA ILE A 274 -7.53 9.07 -0.07
C ILE A 274 -7.40 10.24 0.90
N ARG A 275 -8.51 10.66 1.53
CA ARG A 275 -8.56 11.76 2.49
C ARG A 275 -7.94 11.43 3.86
N ASP A 276 -7.65 10.17 4.13
CA ASP A 276 -6.85 9.76 5.30
C ASP A 276 -5.36 10.13 5.11
N TYR A 277 -4.92 10.29 3.86
CA TYR A 277 -3.52 10.51 3.47
C TYR A 277 -3.25 11.91 2.95
N CYS A 278 -4.19 12.49 2.23
CA CYS A 278 -4.08 13.78 1.58
C CYS A 278 -5.17 14.74 2.04
N ASP A 279 -4.88 16.03 1.99
CA ASP A 279 -5.85 17.11 2.13
C ASP A 279 -5.56 18.23 1.11
N GLU A 280 -6.35 19.28 1.12
CA GLU A 280 -6.26 20.39 0.17
C GLU A 280 -4.93 21.14 0.25
N THR A 281 -4.13 20.95 1.30
CA THR A 281 -2.80 21.58 1.43
C THR A 281 -1.73 20.92 0.58
N ASN A 282 -1.88 19.62 0.23
CA ASN A 282 -0.90 18.88 -0.54
C ASN A 282 -1.45 18.19 -1.79
N ALA A 283 -2.78 18.23 -2.01
CA ALA A 283 -3.44 17.52 -3.09
C ALA A 283 -4.55 18.34 -3.74
N CYS A 284 -4.70 18.15 -5.06
CA CYS A 284 -5.88 18.51 -5.83
C CYS A 284 -6.78 17.27 -5.95
N PHE A 285 -8.00 17.34 -5.42
CA PHE A 285 -8.99 16.27 -5.53
C PHE A 285 -9.81 16.44 -6.80
N CYS A 286 -10.01 15.33 -7.53
CA CYS A 286 -10.68 15.31 -8.83
C CYS A 286 -11.77 14.25 -8.84
N SER A 287 -12.90 14.58 -9.45
CA SER A 287 -14.07 13.70 -9.60
C SER A 287 -14.36 13.33 -11.06
N SER A 288 -13.80 14.08 -12.02
CA SER A 288 -13.97 13.88 -13.46
C SER A 288 -12.64 13.96 -14.21
N PRO A 289 -12.54 13.43 -15.44
CA PRO A 289 -11.36 13.60 -16.28
C PRO A 289 -10.99 15.07 -16.53
N ASP A 290 -11.97 15.93 -16.66
CA ASP A 290 -11.75 17.36 -16.91
C ASP A 290 -11.19 18.07 -15.68
N ASP A 291 -11.57 17.67 -14.47
CA ASP A 291 -10.95 18.17 -13.25
C ASP A 291 -9.45 17.86 -13.22
N PHE A 292 -9.07 16.64 -13.58
CA PHE A 292 -7.65 16.26 -13.65
C PHE A 292 -6.87 17.13 -14.64
N ILE A 293 -7.43 17.34 -15.83
CA ILE A 293 -6.84 18.19 -16.88
C ILE A 293 -6.67 19.61 -16.36
N GLU A 294 -7.72 20.18 -15.78
CA GLU A 294 -7.71 21.54 -15.21
C GLU A 294 -6.66 21.69 -14.12
N LYS A 295 -6.64 20.76 -13.13
CA LYS A 295 -5.70 20.84 -11.99
C LYS A 295 -4.26 20.68 -12.44
N ILE A 296 -3.95 19.76 -13.38
CA ILE A 296 -2.59 19.63 -13.94
C ILE A 296 -2.18 20.92 -14.63
N MET A 297 -3.07 21.55 -15.43
CA MET A 297 -2.78 22.80 -16.12
C MET A 297 -2.57 23.99 -15.17
N ILE A 298 -3.36 24.07 -14.11
CA ILE A 298 -3.17 25.09 -13.07
C ILE A 298 -1.77 24.93 -12.45
N LEU A 299 -1.40 23.70 -12.04
CA LEU A 299 -0.09 23.44 -11.43
C LEU A 299 1.08 23.63 -12.40
N ALA A 300 0.88 23.39 -13.69
CA ALA A 300 1.90 23.64 -14.71
C ALA A 300 2.18 25.13 -14.92
N ASN A 301 1.18 25.98 -14.74
CA ASN A 301 1.28 27.43 -14.94
C ASN A 301 1.53 28.23 -13.66
N ASP A 302 1.29 27.65 -12.48
CA ASP A 302 1.49 28.28 -11.17
C ASP A 302 2.57 27.54 -10.37
N ARG A 303 3.82 28.00 -10.50
CA ARG A 303 4.97 27.42 -9.81
C ARG A 303 4.94 27.62 -8.30
N GLU A 304 4.35 28.70 -7.81
CA GLU A 304 4.23 28.97 -6.37
C GLU A 304 3.27 27.98 -5.73
N LEU A 305 2.09 27.77 -6.34
CA LEU A 305 1.13 26.78 -5.90
C LEU A 305 1.71 25.36 -5.97
N LEU A 306 2.36 24.99 -7.08
CA LEU A 306 3.00 23.69 -7.26
C LEU A 306 4.03 23.44 -6.14
N ASN A 307 4.92 24.39 -5.88
CA ASN A 307 5.95 24.28 -4.85
C ASN A 307 5.36 24.26 -3.42
N SER A 308 4.27 24.96 -3.20
CA SER A 308 3.52 24.90 -1.92
C SER A 308 2.99 23.48 -1.66
N LEU A 309 2.31 22.88 -2.64
CA LEU A 309 1.79 21.50 -2.54
C LEU A 309 2.92 20.49 -2.34
N LYS A 310 4.04 20.63 -3.08
CA LYS A 310 5.24 19.77 -2.93
C LYS A 310 5.81 19.85 -1.51
N LYS A 311 5.92 21.05 -0.94
CA LYS A 311 6.39 21.27 0.43
C LYS A 311 5.45 20.62 1.47
N MET A 312 4.16 20.76 1.27
CA MET A 312 3.17 20.17 2.17
C MET A 312 3.11 18.63 2.04
N SER A 313 3.34 18.08 0.85
CA SER A 313 3.50 16.63 0.67
C SER A 313 4.64 16.07 1.52
N LEU A 314 5.83 16.71 1.51
CA LEU A 314 6.95 16.31 2.37
C LEU A 314 6.60 16.34 3.86
N LYS A 315 5.91 17.40 4.29
CA LYS A 315 5.46 17.53 5.68
C LYS A 315 4.46 16.44 6.05
N LYS A 316 3.52 16.13 5.16
CA LYS A 316 2.50 15.09 5.34
C LYS A 316 3.12 13.70 5.42
N ALA A 317 4.12 13.41 4.56
CA ALA A 317 4.83 12.13 4.54
C ALA A 317 5.49 11.77 5.89
N GLN A 318 5.88 12.77 6.71
CA GLN A 318 6.44 12.51 8.04
C GLN A 318 5.44 11.84 8.99
N GLN A 319 4.15 12.08 8.81
CA GLN A 319 3.10 11.44 9.61
C GLN A 319 3.04 9.93 9.38
N PHE A 320 3.45 9.47 8.19
CA PHE A 320 3.44 8.08 7.75
C PHE A 320 4.81 7.40 7.85
N SER A 321 5.74 7.97 8.60
CA SER A 321 7.07 7.39 8.80
C SER A 321 7.02 6.01 9.45
N ILE A 322 8.07 5.19 9.24
CA ILE A 322 8.21 3.89 9.92
C ILE A 322 8.15 4.06 11.44
N ASP A 323 8.76 5.11 12.00
CA ASP A 323 8.76 5.34 13.44
C ASP A 323 7.35 5.62 13.99
N ASN A 324 6.54 6.42 13.28
CA ASN A 324 5.14 6.63 13.64
C ASN A 324 4.30 5.35 13.50
N TYR A 325 4.59 4.53 12.47
CA TYR A 325 3.95 3.22 12.35
C TYR A 325 4.32 2.31 13.53
N CYS A 326 5.58 2.27 13.94
CA CYS A 326 6.03 1.51 15.11
C CYS A 326 5.34 1.97 16.40
N ALA A 327 5.18 3.28 16.59
CA ALA A 327 4.46 3.84 17.74
C ALA A 327 2.98 3.42 17.74
N SER A 328 2.29 3.52 16.59
CA SER A 328 0.92 3.07 16.41
C SER A 328 0.77 1.56 16.67
N LEU A 329 1.65 0.75 16.10
CA LEU A 329 1.68 -0.70 16.33
C LEU A 329 1.89 -1.03 17.80
N SER A 330 2.82 -0.34 18.47
CA SER A 330 3.08 -0.55 19.90
C SER A 330 1.87 -0.22 20.77
N SER A 331 1.10 0.81 20.37
CA SER A 331 -0.17 1.17 21.05
C SER A 331 -1.25 0.12 20.83
N LEU A 332 -1.38 -0.39 19.61
CA LEU A 332 -2.32 -1.46 19.27
C LEU A 332 -2.03 -2.77 20.04
N LEU A 333 -0.75 -3.05 20.28
CA LEU A 333 -0.31 -4.29 20.92
C LEU A 333 -0.34 -4.23 22.46
N LYS A 334 -0.66 -3.13 23.09
CA LYS A 334 -0.82 -3.05 24.55
C LYS A 334 -2.09 -3.74 25.02
#